data_311e48afa937b90e1626107262d5614e
#
_entry.id   311e48afa937b90e1626107262d5614e
#
_cell.length_a   1.000
_cell.length_b   1.000
_cell.length_c   1.000
_cell.angle_alpha   90.00
_cell.angle_beta   90.00
_cell.angle_gamma   90.00
#
_symmetry.space_group_name_H-M   'P 1'
#
loop_
_entity.id
_entity.type
_entity.pdbx_description
1 polymer ?
#
loop_
_entity_poly.entity_id
_entity_poly.type
_entity_poly.pdbx_seq_one_letter_code
_entity_poly.pdbx_strand_id
1 'polypeptide(L)'
;MAQRVDKRLTTRLGENAFADVRKGQAIIQGHRTTRTRSALGQLGQHVNKAEIPTGKRINSQECMPCKDLAEEGAKKQPEHPRPCSAEPMEINMTTLKDAKVRDIDSEDINAEFSSAEYAKEINKYLKKQEVAYQVPSNYIQSHANISERMRAILVDWLVQVNDKFRLLQETLFLTVSLLDRYLAVDTTVAKADLQLVGVTAMLLASKIEEIYTPEIGDFVYITDNAYSPAQIRACESKMVDALQYNFGDPLCIHFLRRNSKAAKADAEKHTFAKYFMELMLPDYESLAFPPSMRAAAALCLAMKITDNTPWDPTTAHYAHHQEPALLPC
;
A
#
# COMPACT_ATOMS: atom_id res chain seq x y z
N MET A 1 4.59 -34.93 8.74
CA MET A 1 5.60 -34.05 9.37
C MET A 1 5.21 -32.59 9.12
N ALA A 2 4.11 -32.15 9.68
CA ALA A 2 3.63 -30.77 9.54
C ALA A 2 2.99 -30.33 10.86
N GLN A 3 3.79 -30.17 11.89
CA GLN A 3 3.37 -29.59 13.17
C GLN A 3 4.62 -29.16 13.95
N ARG A 4 5.16 -28.01 13.63
CA ARG A 4 5.97 -27.12 14.51
C ARG A 4 6.22 -25.81 13.81
N VAL A 5 5.15 -25.03 13.55
CA VAL A 5 5.27 -23.60 13.34
C VAL A 5 5.52 -23.01 14.72
N ASP A 6 6.65 -22.36 14.86
CA ASP A 6 7.23 -21.92 16.12
C ASP A 6 6.30 -20.94 16.86
N LYS A 7 5.70 -21.40 17.97
CA LYS A 7 4.88 -20.58 18.87
C LYS A 7 5.60 -19.30 19.35
N ARG A 8 6.91 -19.21 19.19
CA ARG A 8 7.71 -18.04 19.59
C ARG A 8 7.61 -16.89 18.60
N LEU A 9 7.35 -17.16 17.32
CA LEU A 9 7.12 -16.08 16.32
C LEU A 9 5.73 -15.44 16.48
N THR A 10 4.71 -16.25 16.72
CA THR A 10 3.35 -15.77 16.95
C THR A 10 3.20 -14.94 18.22
N THR A 11 3.94 -15.24 19.28
CA THR A 11 3.89 -14.47 20.54
C THR A 11 4.61 -13.12 20.41
N ARG A 12 5.74 -13.04 19.70
CA ARG A 12 6.48 -11.78 19.53
C ARG A 12 5.80 -10.79 18.57
N LEU A 13 5.16 -11.29 17.51
CA LEU A 13 4.41 -10.46 16.57
C LEU A 13 3.10 -9.96 17.16
N GLY A 14 2.43 -10.77 17.99
CA GLY A 14 1.19 -10.39 18.68
C GLY A 14 1.40 -9.28 19.72
N GLU A 15 2.46 -9.35 20.52
CA GLU A 15 2.69 -8.39 21.61
C GLU A 15 3.05 -6.98 21.11
N ASN A 16 3.81 -6.86 20.00
CA ASN A 16 4.14 -5.56 19.42
C ASN A 16 2.96 -4.93 18.67
N ALA A 17 2.17 -5.71 17.93
CA ALA A 17 0.98 -5.23 17.26
C ALA A 17 -0.10 -4.76 18.27
N PHE A 18 -0.26 -5.47 19.40
CA PHE A 18 -1.19 -5.07 20.47
C PHE A 18 -0.75 -3.79 21.21
N ALA A 19 0.55 -3.53 21.33
CA ALA A 19 1.06 -2.32 21.98
C ALA A 19 0.76 -1.08 21.13
N ASP A 20 0.85 -1.15 19.83
CA ASP A 20 0.60 -0.02 18.93
C ASP A 20 -0.91 0.22 18.70
N VAL A 21 -1.74 -0.82 18.67
CA VAL A 21 -3.21 -0.69 18.63
C VAL A 21 -3.73 -0.01 19.90
N ARG A 22 -3.20 -0.31 21.09
CA ARG A 22 -3.59 0.38 22.35
C ARG A 22 -3.18 1.85 22.37
N LYS A 23 -2.03 2.22 21.78
CA LYS A 23 -1.62 3.62 21.64
C LYS A 23 -2.51 4.38 20.65
N GLY A 24 -2.88 3.76 19.53
CA GLY A 24 -3.82 4.33 18.55
C GLY A 24 -5.21 4.57 19.13
N GLN A 25 -5.76 3.65 19.95
CA GLN A 25 -7.05 3.82 20.62
C GLN A 25 -7.05 4.93 21.67
N ALA A 26 -5.94 5.14 22.38
CA ALA A 26 -5.82 6.24 23.35
C ALA A 26 -5.83 7.63 22.68
N ILE A 27 -5.34 7.74 21.45
CA ILE A 27 -5.34 8.99 20.66
C ILE A 27 -6.73 9.31 20.11
N ILE A 28 -7.52 8.28 19.74
CA ILE A 28 -8.88 8.47 19.19
C ILE A 28 -9.90 8.86 20.26
N GLN A 29 -9.71 8.47 21.51
CA GLN A 29 -10.61 8.85 22.61
C GLN A 29 -10.36 10.25 23.21
N GLY A 30 -9.23 10.91 22.88
CA GLY A 30 -8.85 12.22 23.42
C GLY A 30 -9.44 13.44 22.68
N HIS A 31 -10.10 13.31 21.54
CA HIS A 31 -10.58 14.43 20.73
C HIS A 31 -12.08 14.42 20.40
N ARG A 32 -12.93 14.20 21.44
CA ARG A 32 -14.35 14.53 21.37
C ARG A 32 -14.67 15.66 22.34
N THR A 33 -14.30 16.88 21.97
CA THR A 33 -14.91 18.08 22.55
C THR A 33 -15.33 19.01 21.41
N THR A 34 -16.63 19.23 21.39
CA THR A 34 -17.38 20.19 20.61
C THR A 34 -16.66 21.53 20.47
N ARG A 35 -16.45 21.98 19.23
CA ARG A 35 -16.13 23.37 18.95
C ARG A 35 -17.07 23.91 17.88
N THR A 36 -18.03 24.67 18.34
CA THR A 36 -18.96 25.51 17.59
C THR A 36 -18.24 26.44 16.62
N ARG A 37 -18.82 26.59 15.42
CA ARG A 37 -18.48 27.60 14.43
C ARG A 37 -18.67 28.99 15.02
N SER A 38 -17.59 29.74 15.18
CA SER A 38 -17.54 31.20 15.00
C SER A 38 -16.09 31.65 15.05
N ALA A 39 -15.65 32.29 13.99
CA ALA A 39 -14.63 33.31 13.86
C ALA A 39 -13.75 33.10 12.63
N LEU A 40 -14.28 33.45 11.48
CA LEU A 40 -13.51 34.14 10.46
C LEU A 40 -13.21 35.54 11.00
N GLY A 41 -11.98 35.78 11.38
CA GLY A 41 -11.54 37.12 11.78
C GLY A 41 -10.31 37.05 12.68
N GLN A 42 -9.17 37.51 12.17
CA GLN A 42 -7.88 37.73 12.82
C GLN A 42 -6.85 36.59 12.67
N LEU A 43 -6.33 36.41 11.48
CA LEU A 43 -5.00 35.90 11.22
C LEU A 43 -4.05 37.09 11.05
N GLY A 44 -3.36 37.41 12.13
CA GLY A 44 -2.27 38.37 12.16
C GLY A 44 -1.58 38.27 13.50
N GLN A 45 -0.30 37.85 13.45
CA GLN A 45 0.70 37.98 14.50
C GLN A 45 0.53 37.12 15.75
N HIS A 46 1.22 35.98 15.77
CA HIS A 46 2.17 35.58 16.80
C HIS A 46 2.73 34.18 16.45
N VAL A 47 3.84 34.17 15.73
CA VAL A 47 4.72 33.00 15.64
C VAL A 47 5.54 32.94 16.91
N ASN A 48 5.08 32.18 17.90
CA ASN A 48 5.94 31.80 19.02
C ASN A 48 6.79 30.61 18.58
N LYS A 49 8.08 30.86 18.45
CA LYS A 49 9.15 29.86 18.37
C LYS A 49 8.98 28.87 19.53
N ALA A 50 8.49 27.68 19.26
CA ALA A 50 8.70 26.56 20.14
C ALA A 50 10.12 26.03 19.90
N GLU A 51 10.97 26.20 20.88
CA GLU A 51 12.34 25.68 20.89
C GLU A 51 12.31 24.16 20.79
N ILE A 52 13.01 23.64 19.76
CA ILE A 52 13.32 22.23 19.61
C ILE A 52 14.35 21.90 20.70
N PRO A 53 14.11 20.86 21.56
CA PRO A 53 15.13 20.44 22.53
C PRO A 53 16.35 19.92 21.77
N THR A 54 17.43 20.66 21.80
CA THR A 54 18.76 20.21 21.39
C THR A 54 19.25 19.16 22.40
N GLY A 55 19.36 17.91 21.96
CA GLY A 55 20.09 16.97 22.78
C GLY A 55 19.71 15.51 22.61
N LYS A 56 20.17 14.92 21.50
CA LYS A 56 20.91 13.65 21.44
C LYS A 56 21.24 13.41 19.97
N ARG A 57 22.51 13.49 19.63
CA ARG A 57 23.05 12.96 18.38
C ARG A 57 22.65 11.49 18.31
N ILE A 58 21.71 11.16 17.44
CA ILE A 58 21.48 9.79 17.01
C ILE A 58 22.66 9.45 16.13
N ASN A 59 23.39 8.41 16.53
CA ASN A 59 24.59 7.93 15.88
C ASN A 59 24.23 7.60 14.41
N SER A 60 24.94 8.21 13.48
CA SER A 60 24.77 8.11 12.02
C SER A 60 25.13 6.72 11.44
N GLN A 61 25.16 5.67 12.27
CA GLN A 61 25.55 4.32 11.86
C GLN A 61 24.39 3.35 11.55
N GLU A 62 23.12 3.74 11.69
CA GLU A 62 21.99 2.84 11.43
C GLU A 62 21.25 3.09 10.11
N CYS A 63 21.61 4.11 9.33
CA CYS A 63 21.15 4.25 7.95
C CYS A 63 22.23 3.75 7.00
N MET A 64 22.12 2.51 6.54
CA MET A 64 23.01 1.96 5.52
C MET A 64 22.85 2.73 4.20
N PRO A 65 23.89 3.43 3.71
CA PRO A 65 23.88 3.96 2.36
C PRO A 65 23.95 2.80 1.36
N CYS A 66 23.16 2.87 0.30
CA CYS A 66 23.13 1.89 -0.80
C CYS A 66 24.49 1.70 -1.53
N LYS A 67 25.61 2.14 -0.97
CA LYS A 67 26.93 2.08 -1.61
C LYS A 67 27.64 0.74 -1.47
N ASP A 68 27.24 -0.17 -0.58
CA ASP A 68 28.01 -1.37 -0.23
C ASP A 68 27.44 -2.68 -0.83
N LEU A 69 26.70 -2.63 -1.94
CA LEU A 69 26.25 -3.82 -2.66
C LEU A 69 27.14 -4.15 -3.87
N ALA A 70 28.46 -4.12 -3.68
CA ALA A 70 29.40 -4.68 -4.63
C ALA A 70 30.01 -5.97 -4.03
N GLU A 71 29.87 -7.05 -4.81
CA GLU A 71 30.63 -8.31 -4.72
C GLU A 71 30.31 -9.27 -3.57
N GLU A 72 29.39 -10.23 -3.85
CA GLU A 72 29.57 -11.60 -3.41
C GLU A 72 29.02 -12.59 -4.45
N GLY A 73 29.84 -13.61 -4.67
CA GLY A 73 29.92 -14.57 -5.75
C GLY A 73 28.66 -15.35 -6.13
N ALA A 74 28.63 -15.67 -7.40
CA ALA A 74 27.70 -16.57 -8.05
C ALA A 74 27.64 -17.96 -7.38
N LYS A 75 26.56 -18.26 -6.65
CA LYS A 75 26.15 -19.64 -6.33
C LYS A 75 24.85 -19.94 -7.06
N LYS A 76 24.88 -21.05 -7.82
CA LYS A 76 23.75 -21.62 -8.57
C LYS A 76 22.51 -21.69 -7.70
N GLN A 77 21.42 -21.04 -8.14
CA GLN A 77 20.09 -21.17 -7.57
C GLN A 77 19.46 -22.50 -8.02
N PRO A 78 18.68 -23.17 -7.15
CA PRO A 78 17.83 -24.28 -7.56
C PRO A 78 16.71 -23.77 -8.49
N GLU A 79 16.44 -24.52 -9.55
CA GLU A 79 15.36 -24.25 -10.51
C GLU A 79 14.01 -24.30 -9.78
N HIS A 80 13.34 -23.14 -9.70
CA HIS A 80 11.94 -23.06 -9.30
C HIS A 80 11.02 -23.36 -10.48
N PRO A 81 9.90 -24.06 -10.27
CA PRO A 81 8.94 -24.34 -11.31
C PRO A 81 8.35 -23.04 -11.85
N ARG A 82 8.32 -22.90 -13.17
CA ARG A 82 7.74 -21.74 -13.87
C ARG A 82 6.28 -21.57 -13.46
N PRO A 83 5.80 -20.32 -13.20
CA PRO A 83 4.38 -20.08 -13.00
C PRO A 83 3.63 -20.52 -14.26
N CYS A 84 2.67 -21.39 -14.08
CA CYS A 84 1.71 -21.75 -15.10
C CYS A 84 0.99 -20.46 -15.57
N SER A 85 0.96 -20.19 -16.84
CA SER A 85 0.13 -19.15 -17.44
C SER A 85 -1.33 -19.50 -17.14
N ALA A 86 -1.86 -18.95 -16.04
CA ALA A 86 -3.26 -19.05 -15.73
C ALA A 86 -4.02 -18.18 -16.73
N GLU A 87 -4.67 -18.80 -17.70
CA GLU A 87 -5.73 -18.14 -18.45
C GLU A 87 -6.78 -17.62 -17.45
N PRO A 88 -7.41 -16.46 -17.71
CA PRO A 88 -8.44 -15.94 -16.85
C PRO A 88 -9.56 -16.99 -16.77
N MET A 89 -9.70 -17.66 -15.64
CA MET A 89 -10.84 -18.54 -15.40
C MET A 89 -12.09 -17.65 -15.41
N GLU A 90 -12.85 -17.69 -16.49
CA GLU A 90 -14.19 -17.15 -16.51
C GLU A 90 -14.99 -17.84 -15.40
N ILE A 91 -15.23 -17.10 -14.33
CA ILE A 91 -16.01 -17.58 -13.20
C ILE A 91 -17.43 -17.82 -13.71
N ASN A 92 -17.82 -19.07 -13.70
CA ASN A 92 -19.17 -19.47 -14.07
C ASN A 92 -20.14 -18.87 -13.05
N MET A 93 -20.68 -17.68 -13.35
CA MET A 93 -21.65 -16.92 -12.54
C MET A 93 -22.95 -17.71 -12.27
N THR A 94 -23.07 -18.91 -12.79
CA THR A 94 -24.29 -19.74 -12.71
C THR A 94 -24.47 -20.41 -11.34
N THR A 95 -23.41 -20.60 -10.55
CA THR A 95 -23.49 -21.28 -9.24
C THR A 95 -23.89 -20.36 -8.07
N LEU A 96 -23.95 -19.04 -8.28
CA LEU A 96 -24.31 -18.07 -7.24
C LEU A 96 -25.81 -17.69 -7.22
N LYS A 97 -26.63 -18.28 -8.10
CA LYS A 97 -28.04 -17.86 -8.27
C LYS A 97 -28.95 -18.16 -7.08
N ASP A 98 -28.57 -19.05 -6.18
CA ASP A 98 -29.41 -19.48 -5.04
C ASP A 98 -28.92 -18.97 -3.68
N ALA A 99 -27.74 -18.35 -3.59
CA ALA A 99 -27.25 -17.78 -2.33
C ALA A 99 -27.83 -16.37 -2.14
N LYS A 100 -28.51 -16.15 -1.03
CA LYS A 100 -29.07 -14.83 -0.68
C LYS A 100 -27.93 -13.84 -0.39
N VAL A 101 -27.54 -13.06 -1.39
CA VAL A 101 -26.57 -11.97 -1.26
C VAL A 101 -27.22 -10.79 -0.57
N ARG A 102 -26.61 -10.31 0.53
CA ARG A 102 -27.08 -9.11 1.24
C ARG A 102 -26.68 -7.86 0.45
N ASP A 103 -27.58 -6.88 0.33
CA ASP A 103 -27.24 -5.56 -0.22
C ASP A 103 -26.54 -4.74 0.87
N ILE A 104 -25.23 -4.52 0.68
CA ILE A 104 -24.39 -3.77 1.64
C ILE A 104 -24.53 -2.26 1.48
N ASP A 105 -25.09 -1.78 0.41
CA ASP A 105 -25.20 -0.34 0.12
C ASP A 105 -26.50 0.24 0.69
N SER A 106 -27.54 -0.59 0.86
CA SER A 106 -28.85 -0.17 1.36
C SER A 106 -28.81 0.46 2.77
N GLU A 107 -27.84 0.05 3.61
CA GLU A 107 -27.67 0.58 4.97
C GLU A 107 -27.17 2.03 5.00
N ASP A 108 -26.46 2.46 3.94
CA ASP A 108 -25.80 3.77 3.88
C ASP A 108 -26.53 4.80 2.99
N ILE A 109 -27.66 4.45 2.38
CA ILE A 109 -28.38 5.33 1.45
C ILE A 109 -28.77 6.67 2.10
N ASN A 110 -29.07 6.65 3.40
CA ASN A 110 -29.46 7.84 4.15
C ASN A 110 -28.30 8.48 4.94
N ALA A 111 -27.08 7.99 4.80
CA ALA A 111 -25.92 8.55 5.50
C ALA A 111 -25.40 9.78 4.74
N GLU A 112 -25.38 10.96 5.38
CA GLU A 112 -25.05 12.26 4.77
C GLU A 112 -23.69 12.30 4.07
N PHE A 113 -22.72 11.48 4.50
CA PHE A 113 -21.36 11.42 3.95
C PHE A 113 -21.08 10.14 3.17
N SER A 114 -22.12 9.36 2.87
CA SER A 114 -22.00 8.13 2.08
C SER A 114 -22.28 8.39 0.62
N SER A 115 -21.44 7.84 -0.26
CA SER A 115 -21.68 7.83 -1.71
C SER A 115 -22.35 6.51 -2.13
N ALA A 116 -23.23 5.95 -1.31
CA ALA A 116 -23.86 4.64 -1.51
C ALA A 116 -24.59 4.54 -2.86
N GLU A 117 -25.18 5.64 -3.33
CA GLU A 117 -25.84 5.75 -4.62
C GLU A 117 -24.90 5.39 -5.79
N TYR A 118 -23.64 5.81 -5.69
CA TYR A 118 -22.62 5.59 -6.73
C TYR A 118 -21.73 4.38 -6.47
N ALA A 119 -21.85 3.72 -5.32
CA ALA A 119 -20.93 2.69 -4.87
C ALA A 119 -20.75 1.54 -5.88
N LYS A 120 -21.83 1.11 -6.53
CA LYS A 120 -21.80 0.05 -7.56
C LYS A 120 -21.05 0.50 -8.81
N GLU A 121 -21.27 1.73 -9.25
CA GLU A 121 -20.62 2.31 -10.44
C GLU A 121 -19.14 2.57 -10.18
N ILE A 122 -18.79 3.12 -9.01
CA ILE A 122 -17.41 3.32 -8.58
C ILE A 122 -16.65 1.98 -8.57
N ASN A 123 -17.24 0.94 -7.98
CA ASN A 123 -16.60 -0.37 -7.95
C ASN A 123 -16.39 -0.97 -9.34
N LYS A 124 -17.40 -0.84 -10.22
CA LYS A 124 -17.28 -1.27 -11.62
C LYS A 124 -16.20 -0.48 -12.37
N TYR A 125 -16.08 0.81 -12.11
CA TYR A 125 -15.03 1.65 -12.66
C TYR A 125 -13.65 1.21 -12.18
N LEU A 126 -13.45 1.03 -10.86
CA LEU A 126 -12.19 0.56 -10.30
C LEU A 126 -11.78 -0.81 -10.85
N LYS A 127 -12.72 -1.75 -11.00
CA LYS A 127 -12.47 -3.05 -11.63
C LYS A 127 -12.04 -2.94 -13.09
N LYS A 128 -12.59 -1.99 -13.84
CA LYS A 128 -12.15 -1.73 -15.21
C LYS A 128 -10.74 -1.10 -15.24
N GLN A 129 -10.47 -0.18 -14.31
CA GLN A 129 -9.18 0.50 -14.25
C GLN A 129 -8.06 -0.44 -13.82
N GLU A 130 -8.27 -1.41 -12.91
CA GLU A 130 -7.20 -2.32 -12.49
C GLU A 130 -6.61 -3.13 -13.66
N VAL A 131 -7.38 -3.37 -14.72
CA VAL A 131 -6.89 -4.01 -15.95
C VAL A 131 -6.05 -3.02 -16.78
N ALA A 132 -6.47 -1.76 -16.85
CA ALA A 132 -5.78 -0.73 -17.63
C ALA A 132 -4.45 -0.30 -16.98
N TYR A 133 -4.36 -0.37 -15.66
CA TYR A 133 -3.17 0.01 -14.87
C TYR A 133 -2.27 -1.18 -14.51
N GLN A 134 -2.57 -2.37 -15.01
CA GLN A 134 -1.78 -3.56 -14.71
C GLN A 134 -0.35 -3.40 -15.23
N VAL A 135 0.61 -3.55 -14.33
CA VAL A 135 2.03 -3.56 -14.66
C VAL A 135 2.43 -4.97 -15.11
N PRO A 136 3.22 -5.13 -16.19
CA PRO A 136 3.74 -6.44 -16.56
C PRO A 136 4.54 -7.06 -15.40
N SER A 137 4.20 -8.29 -15.01
CA SER A 137 4.83 -8.97 -13.87
C SER A 137 6.32 -9.29 -14.07
N ASN A 138 6.84 -9.09 -15.29
CA ASN A 138 8.23 -9.34 -15.67
C ASN A 138 9.01 -8.07 -16.05
N TYR A 139 8.50 -6.87 -15.72
CA TYR A 139 9.11 -5.61 -16.18
C TYR A 139 10.55 -5.42 -15.71
N ILE A 140 10.91 -5.93 -14.52
CA ILE A 140 12.28 -5.84 -14.00
C ILE A 140 13.29 -6.57 -14.89
N GLN A 141 12.88 -7.63 -15.59
CA GLN A 141 13.75 -8.36 -16.50
C GLN A 141 14.20 -7.52 -17.71
N SER A 142 13.49 -6.43 -18.01
CA SER A 142 13.86 -5.48 -19.05
C SER A 142 14.98 -4.52 -18.63
N HIS A 143 15.31 -4.47 -17.34
CA HIS A 143 16.37 -3.63 -16.79
C HIS A 143 17.69 -4.39 -16.72
N ALA A 144 18.77 -3.81 -17.23
CA ALA A 144 20.10 -4.44 -17.21
C ALA A 144 20.71 -4.51 -15.80
N ASN A 145 20.38 -3.55 -14.92
CA ASN A 145 21.10 -3.34 -13.63
C ASN A 145 20.16 -3.22 -12.41
N ILE A 146 18.86 -3.47 -12.56
CA ILE A 146 17.88 -3.45 -11.46
C ILE A 146 17.38 -4.88 -11.27
N SER A 147 17.36 -5.34 -10.02
CA SER A 147 16.85 -6.65 -9.63
C SER A 147 15.62 -6.53 -8.73
N GLU A 148 14.82 -7.60 -8.65
CA GLU A 148 13.67 -7.71 -7.75
C GLU A 148 14.07 -7.44 -6.29
N ARG A 149 15.23 -7.95 -5.86
CA ARG A 149 15.77 -7.68 -4.52
C ARG A 149 16.04 -6.20 -4.28
N MET A 150 16.52 -5.48 -5.29
CA MET A 150 16.76 -4.03 -5.15
C MET A 150 15.45 -3.27 -5.05
N ARG A 151 14.41 -3.66 -5.82
CA ARG A 151 13.07 -3.13 -5.67
C ARG A 151 12.53 -3.40 -4.26
N ALA A 152 12.63 -4.64 -3.77
CA ALA A 152 12.16 -5.01 -2.44
C ALA A 152 12.80 -4.16 -1.33
N ILE A 153 14.13 -3.97 -1.38
CA ILE A 153 14.87 -3.12 -0.42
C ILE A 153 14.39 -1.66 -0.51
N LEU A 154 14.20 -1.14 -1.72
CA LEU A 154 13.69 0.23 -1.90
C LEU A 154 12.28 0.36 -1.33
N VAL A 155 11.37 -0.58 -1.61
CA VAL A 155 9.99 -0.52 -1.12
C VAL A 155 9.94 -0.64 0.40
N ASP A 156 10.73 -1.53 1.02
CA ASP A 156 10.86 -1.62 2.48
C ASP A 156 11.33 -0.29 3.09
N TRP A 157 12.32 0.36 2.47
CA TRP A 157 12.76 1.69 2.91
C TRP A 157 11.67 2.76 2.72
N LEU A 158 10.89 2.72 1.62
CA LEU A 158 9.76 3.65 1.40
C LEU A 158 8.65 3.47 2.45
N VAL A 159 8.39 2.24 2.92
CA VAL A 159 7.47 1.99 4.04
C VAL A 159 7.95 2.73 5.30
N GLN A 160 9.24 2.66 5.62
CA GLN A 160 9.82 3.35 6.78
C GLN A 160 9.77 4.89 6.61
N VAL A 161 9.97 5.40 5.39
CA VAL A 161 9.83 6.85 5.09
C VAL A 161 8.38 7.29 5.24
N ASN A 162 7.43 6.51 4.74
CA ASN A 162 6.00 6.77 4.88
C ASN A 162 5.60 6.91 6.36
N ASP A 163 6.03 5.98 7.21
CA ASP A 163 5.79 6.03 8.66
C ASP A 163 6.45 7.26 9.30
N LYS A 164 7.71 7.57 8.94
CA LYS A 164 8.43 8.73 9.47
C LYS A 164 7.77 10.05 9.13
N PHE A 165 7.22 10.19 7.93
CA PHE A 165 6.47 11.37 7.48
C PHE A 165 5.01 11.34 7.93
N ARG A 166 4.53 10.22 8.49
CA ARG A 166 3.15 9.97 8.90
C ARG A 166 2.15 10.16 7.77
N LEU A 167 2.52 9.67 6.58
CA LEU A 167 1.66 9.73 5.41
C LEU A 167 0.56 8.67 5.47
N LEU A 168 -0.48 8.88 4.70
CA LEU A 168 -1.58 7.94 4.55
C LEU A 168 -1.09 6.62 3.95
N GLN A 169 -1.82 5.55 4.22
CA GLN A 169 -1.52 4.26 3.59
C GLN A 169 -1.82 4.29 2.09
N GLU A 170 -2.81 5.07 1.67
CA GLU A 170 -3.10 5.37 0.28
C GLU A 170 -1.88 5.96 -0.44
N THR A 171 -1.19 6.90 0.19
CA THR A 171 0.05 7.49 -0.33
C THR A 171 1.12 6.44 -0.55
N LEU A 172 1.30 5.51 0.39
CA LEU A 172 2.26 4.41 0.26
C LEU A 172 1.91 3.49 -0.92
N PHE A 173 0.65 3.04 -1.02
CA PHE A 173 0.22 2.17 -2.13
C PHE A 173 0.36 2.85 -3.48
N LEU A 174 -0.02 4.13 -3.57
CA LEU A 174 0.16 4.92 -4.79
C LEU A 174 1.64 5.10 -5.13
N THR A 175 2.50 5.36 -4.13
CA THR A 175 3.95 5.46 -4.31
C THR A 175 4.52 4.22 -5.01
N VAL A 176 4.18 3.02 -4.51
CA VAL A 176 4.68 1.76 -5.08
C VAL A 176 4.09 1.53 -6.47
N SER A 177 2.81 1.85 -6.69
CA SER A 177 2.19 1.75 -8.02
C SER A 177 2.87 2.66 -9.04
N LEU A 178 3.12 3.93 -8.71
CA LEU A 178 3.82 4.88 -9.57
C LEU A 178 5.26 4.45 -9.85
N LEU A 179 5.97 3.93 -8.83
CA LEU A 179 7.31 3.37 -8.97
C LEU A 179 7.34 2.24 -9.99
N ASP A 180 6.48 1.23 -9.82
CA ASP A 180 6.44 0.05 -10.67
C ASP A 180 6.04 0.41 -12.12
N ARG A 181 5.05 1.28 -12.28
CA ARG A 181 4.61 1.76 -13.60
C ARG A 181 5.69 2.57 -14.30
N TYR A 182 6.38 3.44 -13.57
CA TYR A 182 7.47 4.22 -14.16
C TYR A 182 8.63 3.33 -14.60
N LEU A 183 9.05 2.37 -13.76
CA LEU A 183 10.09 1.41 -14.12
C LEU A 183 9.68 0.50 -15.29
N ALA A 184 8.39 0.19 -15.43
CA ALA A 184 7.90 -0.59 -16.58
C ALA A 184 7.99 0.19 -17.90
N VAL A 185 7.91 1.53 -17.86
CA VAL A 185 7.98 2.40 -19.06
C VAL A 185 9.42 2.83 -19.35
N ASP A 186 10.16 3.26 -18.33
CA ASP A 186 11.54 3.74 -18.49
C ASP A 186 12.54 2.66 -18.03
N THR A 187 12.96 1.83 -19.00
CA THR A 187 13.94 0.76 -18.78
C THR A 187 15.38 1.27 -18.69
N THR A 188 15.62 2.58 -18.86
CA THR A 188 16.96 3.19 -18.84
C THR A 188 17.39 3.65 -17.44
N VAL A 189 16.53 3.54 -16.44
CA VAL A 189 16.83 3.93 -15.07
C VAL A 189 18.08 3.18 -14.57
N ALA A 190 19.08 3.95 -14.14
CA ALA A 190 20.30 3.39 -13.58
C ALA A 190 20.08 2.94 -12.13
N LYS A 191 20.85 1.93 -11.69
CA LYS A 191 20.86 1.46 -10.28
C LYS A 191 21.05 2.62 -9.28
N ALA A 192 21.93 3.57 -9.60
CA ALA A 192 22.23 4.73 -8.73
C ALA A 192 21.03 5.67 -8.56
N ASP A 193 20.11 5.71 -9.53
CA ASP A 193 18.97 6.61 -9.54
C ASP A 193 17.69 5.95 -8.99
N LEU A 194 17.74 4.67 -8.62
CA LEU A 194 16.57 3.92 -8.17
C LEU A 194 15.93 4.54 -6.91
N GLN A 195 16.76 5.02 -5.97
CA GLN A 195 16.28 5.72 -4.77
C GLN A 195 15.67 7.08 -5.12
N LEU A 196 16.28 7.82 -6.09
CA LEU A 196 15.72 9.07 -6.59
C LEU A 196 14.32 8.87 -7.18
N VAL A 197 14.14 7.81 -7.97
CA VAL A 197 12.82 7.44 -8.53
C VAL A 197 11.83 7.14 -7.41
N GLY A 198 12.24 6.37 -6.39
CA GLY A 198 11.38 6.02 -5.25
C GLY A 198 10.90 7.24 -4.46
N VAL A 199 11.80 8.15 -4.09
CA VAL A 199 11.41 9.37 -3.34
C VAL A 199 10.58 10.32 -4.19
N THR A 200 10.85 10.37 -5.50
CA THR A 200 10.05 11.17 -6.44
C THR A 200 8.64 10.62 -6.60
N ALA A 201 8.49 9.30 -6.66
CA ALA A 201 7.18 8.65 -6.66
C ALA A 201 6.39 8.97 -5.38
N MET A 202 7.07 8.96 -4.21
CA MET A 202 6.42 9.32 -2.94
C MET A 202 6.05 10.80 -2.87
N LEU A 203 6.88 11.71 -3.37
CA LEU A 203 6.55 13.13 -3.47
C LEU A 203 5.30 13.32 -4.35
N LEU A 204 5.25 12.65 -5.50
CA LEU A 204 4.11 12.75 -6.41
C LEU A 204 2.84 12.15 -5.80
N ALA A 205 2.94 10.96 -5.20
CA ALA A 205 1.82 10.32 -4.50
C ALA A 205 1.28 11.19 -3.35
N SER A 206 2.17 11.82 -2.56
CA SER A 206 1.76 12.70 -1.48
C SER A 206 1.07 13.97 -1.98
N LYS A 207 1.43 14.49 -3.15
CA LYS A 207 0.70 15.62 -3.77
C LYS A 207 -0.73 15.27 -4.19
N ILE A 208 -1.02 13.98 -4.39
CA ILE A 208 -2.32 13.49 -4.83
C ILE A 208 -3.21 13.12 -3.64
N GLU A 209 -2.65 12.45 -2.65
CA GLU A 209 -3.41 11.84 -1.55
C GLU A 209 -3.42 12.67 -0.26
N GLU A 210 -2.40 13.52 -0.02
CA GLU A 210 -2.25 14.23 1.24
C GLU A 210 -2.85 15.65 1.19
N ILE A 211 -3.46 16.07 2.30
CA ILE A 211 -3.89 17.46 2.48
C ILE A 211 -2.66 18.37 2.65
N TYR A 212 -1.65 17.90 3.39
CA TYR A 212 -0.40 18.61 3.65
C TYR A 212 0.76 17.76 3.14
N THR A 213 1.25 18.10 1.96
CA THR A 213 2.37 17.40 1.32
C THR A 213 3.69 17.78 2.00
N PRO A 214 4.60 16.82 2.27
CA PRO A 214 5.96 17.14 2.69
C PRO A 214 6.67 18.02 1.65
N GLU A 215 7.54 18.90 2.10
CA GLU A 215 8.33 19.76 1.21
C GLU A 215 9.44 18.96 0.51
N ILE A 216 9.90 19.44 -0.64
CA ILE A 216 11.04 18.81 -1.35
C ILE A 216 12.27 18.73 -0.45
N GLY A 217 12.45 19.71 0.45
CA GLY A 217 13.53 19.71 1.44
C GLY A 217 13.51 18.50 2.38
N ASP A 218 12.33 18.00 2.73
CA ASP A 218 12.19 16.81 3.57
C ASP A 218 12.68 15.56 2.84
N PHE A 219 12.38 15.45 1.53
CA PHE A 219 12.87 14.36 0.68
C PHE A 219 14.37 14.41 0.43
N VAL A 220 14.96 15.62 0.34
CA VAL A 220 16.42 15.79 0.30
C VAL A 220 17.04 15.32 1.62
N TYR A 221 16.46 15.73 2.75
CA TYR A 221 16.95 15.34 4.07
C TYR A 221 16.85 13.84 4.32
N ILE A 222 15.74 13.18 3.96
CA ILE A 222 15.56 11.74 4.21
C ILE A 222 16.52 10.88 3.38
N THR A 223 17.00 11.40 2.25
CA THR A 223 18.02 10.74 1.41
C THR A 223 19.45 11.11 1.81
N ASP A 224 19.65 11.72 2.98
CA ASP A 224 20.95 12.20 3.48
C ASP A 224 21.69 13.13 2.48
N ASN A 225 20.92 14.01 1.83
CA ASN A 225 21.39 14.95 0.80
C ASN A 225 22.01 14.24 -0.43
N ALA A 226 21.69 12.99 -0.70
CA ALA A 226 22.16 12.27 -1.87
C ALA A 226 21.69 12.92 -3.18
N TYR A 227 20.55 13.60 -3.14
CA TYR A 227 19.95 14.27 -4.30
C TYR A 227 19.61 15.73 -3.98
N SER A 228 19.84 16.59 -4.96
CA SER A 228 19.46 18.01 -4.86
C SER A 228 17.97 18.21 -5.16
N PRO A 229 17.36 19.32 -4.69
CA PRO A 229 15.97 19.66 -5.04
C PRO A 229 15.74 19.76 -6.56
N ALA A 230 16.77 20.15 -7.32
CA ALA A 230 16.68 20.23 -8.78
C ALA A 230 16.59 18.85 -9.43
N GLN A 231 17.34 17.87 -8.93
CA GLN A 231 17.26 16.48 -9.42
C GLN A 231 15.90 15.85 -9.13
N ILE A 232 15.35 16.05 -7.92
CA ILE A 232 14.02 15.54 -7.58
C ILE A 232 12.96 16.15 -8.50
N ARG A 233 12.95 17.47 -8.71
CA ARG A 233 12.02 18.14 -9.65
C ARG A 233 12.17 17.68 -11.09
N ALA A 234 13.40 17.49 -11.54
CA ALA A 234 13.64 16.97 -12.89
C ALA A 234 13.16 15.52 -13.07
N CYS A 235 13.34 14.69 -12.04
CA CYS A 235 12.81 13.32 -12.02
C CYS A 235 11.29 13.34 -11.96
N GLU A 236 10.67 14.21 -11.18
CA GLU A 236 9.22 14.40 -11.11
C GLU A 236 8.63 14.73 -12.49
N SER A 237 9.19 15.71 -13.20
CA SER A 237 8.74 16.07 -14.55
C SER A 237 8.83 14.87 -15.50
N LYS A 238 9.94 14.14 -15.50
CA LYS A 238 10.09 12.94 -16.33
C LYS A 238 9.07 11.85 -15.98
N MET A 239 8.81 11.62 -14.70
CA MET A 239 7.84 10.63 -14.24
C MET A 239 6.42 11.00 -14.66
N VAL A 240 6.03 12.27 -14.49
CA VAL A 240 4.72 12.79 -14.88
C VAL A 240 4.51 12.63 -16.40
N ASP A 241 5.50 12.99 -17.21
CA ASP A 241 5.45 12.87 -18.67
C ASP A 241 5.39 11.40 -19.11
N ALA A 242 6.21 10.52 -18.52
CA ALA A 242 6.23 9.10 -18.83
C ALA A 242 4.92 8.40 -18.48
N LEU A 243 4.30 8.79 -17.37
CA LEU A 243 3.00 8.27 -16.93
C LEU A 243 1.81 9.01 -17.56
N GLN A 244 2.05 9.98 -18.47
CA GLN A 244 1.03 10.72 -19.21
C GLN A 244 -0.03 11.37 -18.29
N TYR A 245 0.40 11.90 -17.13
CA TYR A 245 -0.48 12.53 -16.14
C TYR A 245 -1.58 11.60 -15.59
N ASN A 246 -1.42 10.29 -15.73
CA ASN A 246 -2.43 9.31 -15.37
C ASN A 246 -2.10 8.70 -14.00
N PHE A 247 -2.76 9.20 -12.93
CA PHE A 247 -2.48 8.86 -11.53
C PHE A 247 -3.70 8.26 -10.80
N GLY A 248 -4.74 7.89 -11.53
CA GLY A 248 -5.98 7.33 -10.98
C GLY A 248 -5.91 5.83 -10.71
N ASP A 249 -4.83 5.35 -10.12
CA ASP A 249 -4.58 3.92 -9.88
C ASP A 249 -5.62 3.33 -8.92
N PRO A 250 -6.23 2.18 -9.25
CA PRO A 250 -7.09 1.47 -8.31
C PRO A 250 -6.25 0.75 -7.26
N LEU A 251 -6.16 1.34 -6.07
CA LEU A 251 -5.34 0.81 -4.98
C LEU A 251 -6.04 -0.35 -4.25
N CYS A 252 -5.27 -1.29 -3.71
CA CYS A 252 -5.79 -2.42 -2.91
C CYS A 252 -6.70 -1.95 -1.77
N ILE A 253 -6.39 -0.81 -1.13
CA ILE A 253 -7.16 -0.26 -0.01
C ILE A 253 -8.59 0.11 -0.41
N HIS A 254 -8.83 0.55 -1.66
CA HIS A 254 -10.17 0.86 -2.16
C HIS A 254 -11.05 -0.39 -2.18
N PHE A 255 -10.51 -1.51 -2.66
CA PHE A 255 -11.22 -2.80 -2.68
C PHE A 255 -11.38 -3.36 -1.27
N LEU A 256 -10.37 -3.24 -0.41
CA LEU A 256 -10.43 -3.73 0.97
C LEU A 256 -11.59 -3.09 1.74
N ARG A 257 -11.79 -1.78 1.62
CA ARG A 257 -12.89 -1.08 2.32
C ARG A 257 -14.25 -1.69 1.99
N ARG A 258 -14.50 -1.96 0.71
CA ARG A 258 -15.75 -2.57 0.25
C ARG A 258 -15.86 -4.03 0.69
N ASN A 259 -14.78 -4.80 0.57
CA ASN A 259 -14.73 -6.20 0.99
C ASN A 259 -14.96 -6.34 2.50
N SER A 260 -14.35 -5.48 3.32
CA SER A 260 -14.53 -5.45 4.78
C SER A 260 -15.98 -5.15 5.17
N LYS A 261 -16.65 -4.24 4.46
CA LYS A 261 -18.09 -3.96 4.66
C LYS A 261 -18.93 -5.18 4.30
N ALA A 262 -18.65 -5.85 3.19
CA ALA A 262 -19.34 -7.06 2.76
C ALA A 262 -19.19 -8.20 3.78
N ALA A 263 -17.98 -8.40 4.28
CA ALA A 263 -17.66 -9.41 5.29
C ALA A 263 -18.11 -9.04 6.71
N LYS A 264 -18.62 -7.82 6.95
CA LYS A 264 -18.83 -7.26 8.31
C LYS A 264 -17.58 -7.36 9.19
N ALA A 265 -16.41 -7.17 8.58
CA ALA A 265 -15.15 -7.24 9.28
C ALA A 265 -15.08 -6.14 10.34
N ASP A 266 -14.69 -6.51 11.57
CA ASP A 266 -14.39 -5.56 12.64
C ASP A 266 -13.08 -4.81 12.37
N ALA A 267 -12.75 -3.87 13.27
CA ALA A 267 -11.55 -3.05 13.14
C ALA A 267 -10.26 -3.90 13.20
N GLU A 268 -10.27 -5.01 13.93
CA GLU A 268 -9.13 -5.91 14.07
C GLU A 268 -8.84 -6.63 12.74
N LYS A 269 -9.84 -7.29 12.15
CA LYS A 269 -9.71 -7.96 10.85
C LYS A 269 -9.30 -7.00 9.74
N HIS A 270 -9.92 -5.80 9.72
CA HIS A 270 -9.56 -4.77 8.75
C HIS A 270 -8.11 -4.31 8.90
N THR A 271 -7.61 -4.15 10.13
CA THR A 271 -6.22 -3.77 10.41
C THR A 271 -5.25 -4.87 10.01
N PHE A 272 -5.55 -6.14 10.32
CA PHE A 272 -4.72 -7.26 9.85
C PHE A 272 -4.67 -7.35 8.33
N ALA A 273 -5.82 -7.17 7.65
CA ALA A 273 -5.85 -7.16 6.19
C ALA A 273 -4.99 -6.04 5.60
N LYS A 274 -5.03 -4.83 6.19
CA LYS A 274 -4.14 -3.72 5.81
C LYS A 274 -2.67 -4.08 5.97
N TYR A 275 -2.31 -4.69 7.10
CA TYR A 275 -0.94 -5.14 7.36
C TYR A 275 -0.47 -6.18 6.34
N PHE A 276 -1.31 -7.17 6.01
CA PHE A 276 -0.96 -8.18 5.00
C PHE A 276 -0.77 -7.56 3.61
N MET A 277 -1.62 -6.62 3.22
CA MET A 277 -1.43 -5.90 1.95
C MET A 277 -0.12 -5.10 1.94
N GLU A 278 0.29 -4.52 3.07
CA GLU A 278 1.55 -3.80 3.18
C GLU A 278 2.76 -4.74 3.08
N LEU A 279 2.68 -5.95 3.67
CA LEU A 279 3.70 -6.99 3.53
C LEU A 279 3.86 -7.48 2.08
N MET A 280 2.82 -7.39 1.25
CA MET A 280 2.89 -7.74 -0.17
C MET A 280 3.63 -6.68 -1.01
N LEU A 281 3.80 -5.43 -0.53
CA LEU A 281 4.40 -4.37 -1.34
C LEU A 281 5.84 -4.65 -1.77
N PRO A 282 6.75 -5.13 -0.89
CA PRO A 282 8.11 -5.51 -1.28
C PRO A 282 8.15 -6.75 -2.17
N ASP A 283 7.16 -7.63 -2.07
CA ASP A 283 7.12 -8.88 -2.81
C ASP A 283 6.78 -8.64 -4.29
N TYR A 284 7.73 -9.02 -5.15
CA TYR A 284 7.58 -8.82 -6.60
C TYR A 284 6.58 -9.80 -7.23
N GLU A 285 6.49 -11.02 -6.70
CA GLU A 285 5.57 -12.03 -7.22
C GLU A 285 4.10 -11.62 -7.02
N SER A 286 3.82 -10.81 -5.99
CA SER A 286 2.50 -10.28 -5.71
C SER A 286 1.94 -9.40 -6.83
N LEU A 287 2.79 -8.84 -7.71
CA LEU A 287 2.37 -8.05 -8.87
C LEU A 287 1.62 -8.87 -9.94
N ALA A 288 1.74 -10.19 -9.92
CA ALA A 288 0.97 -11.07 -10.80
C ALA A 288 -0.54 -11.03 -10.49
N PHE A 289 -0.91 -10.59 -9.27
CA PHE A 289 -2.30 -10.54 -8.83
C PHE A 289 -2.86 -9.12 -8.88
N PRO A 290 -4.07 -8.92 -9.40
CA PRO A 290 -4.67 -7.58 -9.45
C PRO A 290 -4.96 -7.04 -8.04
N PRO A 291 -5.02 -5.71 -7.86
CA PRO A 291 -5.27 -5.06 -6.58
C PRO A 291 -6.50 -5.58 -5.83
N SER A 292 -7.59 -5.88 -6.54
CA SER A 292 -8.80 -6.45 -5.96
C SER A 292 -8.59 -7.83 -5.37
N MET A 293 -7.78 -8.68 -6.03
CA MET A 293 -7.48 -10.02 -5.56
C MET A 293 -6.56 -10.00 -4.34
N ARG A 294 -5.53 -9.15 -4.35
CA ARG A 294 -4.65 -8.93 -3.20
C ARG A 294 -5.43 -8.46 -1.97
N ALA A 295 -6.36 -7.53 -2.14
CA ALA A 295 -7.23 -7.06 -1.06
C ALA A 295 -8.16 -8.15 -0.53
N ALA A 296 -8.72 -8.98 -1.41
CA ALA A 296 -9.59 -10.10 -1.02
C ALA A 296 -8.81 -11.20 -0.29
N ALA A 297 -7.62 -11.58 -0.78
CA ALA A 297 -6.75 -12.56 -0.16
C ALA A 297 -6.29 -12.12 1.24
N ALA A 298 -5.86 -10.86 1.37
CA ALA A 298 -5.47 -10.29 2.65
C ALA A 298 -6.61 -10.31 3.69
N LEU A 299 -7.84 -9.96 3.27
CA LEU A 299 -9.01 -10.02 4.16
C LEU A 299 -9.37 -11.46 4.51
N CYS A 300 -9.37 -12.38 3.54
CA CYS A 300 -9.65 -13.79 3.77
C CYS A 300 -8.66 -14.39 4.79
N LEU A 301 -7.37 -14.08 4.65
CA LEU A 301 -6.34 -14.51 5.59
C LEU A 301 -6.57 -13.90 6.99
N ALA A 302 -6.89 -12.61 7.08
CA ALA A 302 -7.20 -11.94 8.33
C ALA A 302 -8.38 -12.61 9.05
N MET A 303 -9.47 -12.89 8.34
CA MET A 303 -10.65 -13.59 8.88
C MET A 303 -10.32 -14.99 9.39
N LYS A 304 -9.45 -15.73 8.69
CA LYS A 304 -9.02 -17.07 9.11
C LYS A 304 -8.15 -17.06 10.36
N ILE A 305 -7.29 -16.08 10.51
CA ILE A 305 -6.35 -16.00 11.64
C ILE A 305 -7.05 -15.52 12.91
N THR A 306 -7.99 -14.58 12.80
CA THR A 306 -8.66 -14.00 13.97
C THR A 306 -9.66 -14.97 14.61
N ASP A 307 -10.69 -15.33 13.91
CA ASP A 307 -11.82 -16.11 14.45
C ASP A 307 -12.32 -17.21 13.50
N ASN A 308 -11.56 -17.46 12.42
CA ASN A 308 -11.93 -18.41 11.37
C ASN A 308 -13.32 -18.17 10.76
N THR A 309 -13.72 -16.89 10.67
CA THR A 309 -14.97 -16.50 9.97
C THR A 309 -14.94 -17.01 8.53
N PRO A 310 -16.03 -17.68 8.05
CA PRO A 310 -16.07 -18.22 6.70
C PRO A 310 -16.18 -17.11 5.64
N TRP A 311 -15.63 -17.38 4.45
CA TRP A 311 -15.81 -16.53 3.26
C TRP A 311 -17.21 -16.73 2.71
N ASP A 312 -18.16 -15.90 3.15
CA ASP A 312 -19.59 -16.07 2.83
C ASP A 312 -19.93 -15.66 1.38
N PRO A 313 -21.10 -16.07 0.85
CA PRO A 313 -21.51 -15.71 -0.51
C PRO A 313 -21.62 -14.20 -0.75
N THR A 314 -21.95 -13.40 0.27
CA THR A 314 -22.00 -11.93 0.16
C THR A 314 -20.61 -11.37 -0.05
N THR A 315 -19.65 -11.78 0.77
CA THR A 315 -18.25 -11.38 0.64
C THR A 315 -17.68 -11.79 -0.70
N ALA A 316 -17.89 -13.03 -1.13
CA ALA A 316 -17.45 -13.53 -2.44
C ALA A 316 -18.05 -12.74 -3.61
N HIS A 317 -19.32 -12.33 -3.51
CA HIS A 317 -20.00 -11.53 -4.53
C HIS A 317 -19.34 -10.14 -4.67
N TYR A 318 -19.13 -9.41 -3.56
CA TYR A 318 -18.59 -8.05 -3.60
C TYR A 318 -17.08 -8.01 -3.84
N ALA A 319 -16.33 -9.03 -3.40
CA ALA A 319 -14.92 -9.19 -3.70
C ALA A 319 -14.66 -9.65 -5.14
N HIS A 320 -15.67 -10.22 -5.82
CA HIS A 320 -15.57 -10.85 -7.14
C HIS A 320 -14.62 -12.07 -7.17
N HIS A 321 -14.31 -12.67 -6.02
CA HIS A 321 -13.41 -13.80 -5.90
C HIS A 321 -13.99 -14.86 -4.95
N GLN A 322 -13.92 -16.12 -5.34
CA GLN A 322 -14.21 -17.27 -4.48
C GLN A 322 -12.98 -17.61 -3.63
N GLU A 323 -13.19 -18.16 -2.44
CA GLU A 323 -12.09 -18.51 -1.53
C GLU A 323 -11.00 -19.38 -2.17
N PRO A 324 -11.31 -20.45 -2.96
CA PRO A 324 -10.26 -21.27 -3.59
C PRO A 324 -9.38 -20.49 -4.57
N ALA A 325 -9.92 -19.45 -5.22
CA ALA A 325 -9.17 -18.60 -6.15
C ALA A 325 -8.17 -17.67 -5.43
N LEU A 326 -8.34 -17.43 -4.13
CA LEU A 326 -7.46 -16.58 -3.32
C LEU A 326 -6.23 -17.31 -2.78
N LEU A 327 -6.23 -18.66 -2.78
CA LEU A 327 -5.14 -19.46 -2.19
C LEU A 327 -3.76 -19.25 -2.84
N PRO A 328 -3.62 -18.98 -4.16
CA PRO A 328 -2.33 -18.73 -4.78
C PRO A 328 -1.74 -17.36 -4.41
N CYS A 329 -2.58 -16.41 -4.04
CA CYS A 329 -2.19 -15.07 -3.64
C CYS A 329 -1.82 -15.00 -2.16
#